data_b514eac16806e62c9f334da10ff3729e
#
_entry.id   b514eac16806e62c9f334da10ff3729e
#
_cell.length_a   1.000
_cell.length_b   1.000
_cell.length_c   1.000
_cell.angle_alpha   90.00
_cell.angle_beta   90.00
_cell.angle_gamma   90.00
#
_symmetry.space_group_name_H-M   'P 1'
#
loop_
_entity.id
_entity.type
_entity.pdbx_description
1 polymer ?
#
loop_
_entity_poly.entity_id
_entity_poly.type
_entity_poly.pdbx_seq_one_letter_code
_entity_poly.pdbx_strand_id
1 'polypeptide(L)'
;INREVRNARAGKRAEIFIKVNSLVDEAIIQKLYYASKAGVKIRLIVRGICSLIPQLPKVSENIEAISIVDQYLEHSRVFIFYNNGREEVYFGSADLMTRNIDYRIELIVPVLNMEIRQQMIDLMELQWQDNTKARIFDADENNEFRKVKDNQRKLRSQVSARDYFLHLYQLTKSTEFEISSN
;
A
#
# COMPACT_ATOMS: atom_id res chain seq x y z
N ILE A 1 -1.15 -9.36 10.25
CA ILE A 1 -2.62 -9.20 10.31
C ILE A 1 -3.13 -9.44 11.75
N ASN A 2 -2.87 -10.59 12.39
CA ASN A 2 -3.41 -10.93 13.72
C ASN A 2 -3.09 -9.91 14.81
N ARG A 3 -1.95 -9.24 14.75
CA ARG A 3 -1.57 -8.19 15.69
C ARG A 3 -2.46 -6.97 15.54
N GLU A 4 -2.73 -6.54 14.30
CA GLU A 4 -3.64 -5.43 14.04
C GLU A 4 -5.07 -5.75 14.49
N VAL A 5 -5.54 -6.99 14.31
CA VAL A 5 -6.83 -7.45 14.86
C VAL A 5 -6.87 -7.33 16.38
N ARG A 6 -5.80 -7.73 17.10
CA ARG A 6 -5.75 -7.55 18.56
C ARG A 6 -5.73 -6.09 18.97
N ASN A 7 -5.02 -5.23 18.23
CA ASN A 7 -4.99 -3.79 18.47
C ASN A 7 -6.39 -3.17 18.29
N ALA A 8 -7.09 -3.48 17.20
CA ALA A 8 -8.43 -2.98 16.92
C ALA A 8 -9.43 -3.41 18.03
N ARG A 9 -9.42 -4.69 18.41
CA ARG A 9 -10.28 -5.22 19.49
C ARG A 9 -9.99 -4.59 20.86
N ALA A 10 -8.78 -4.13 21.06
CA ALA A 10 -8.39 -3.38 22.28
C ALA A 10 -8.71 -1.87 22.18
N GLY A 11 -9.48 -1.43 21.18
CA GLY A 11 -9.83 -0.03 20.95
C GLY A 11 -8.67 0.84 20.48
N LYS A 12 -7.55 0.24 20.03
CA LYS A 12 -6.38 0.96 19.51
C LYS A 12 -6.49 1.16 18.01
N ARG A 13 -5.85 2.20 17.49
CA ARG A 13 -5.67 2.38 16.05
C ARG A 13 -4.98 1.16 15.47
N ALA A 14 -5.53 0.61 14.39
CA ALA A 14 -5.02 -0.56 13.70
C ALA A 14 -5.20 -0.38 12.21
N GLU A 15 -4.10 -0.47 11.46
CA GLU A 15 -4.10 -0.22 10.02
C GLU A 15 -3.18 -1.20 9.30
N ILE A 16 -3.58 -1.58 8.10
CA ILE A 16 -2.81 -2.40 7.17
C ILE A 16 -2.80 -1.69 5.83
N PHE A 17 -1.62 -1.56 5.21
CA PHE A 17 -1.49 -1.01 3.88
C PHE A 17 -0.64 -1.97 3.04
N ILE A 18 -1.23 -2.54 2.00
CA ILE A 18 -0.61 -3.57 1.16
C ILE A 18 -0.62 -3.13 -0.30
N LYS A 19 0.53 -3.29 -0.96
CA LYS A 19 0.66 -3.23 -2.41
C LYS A 19 1.15 -4.57 -2.93
N VAL A 20 0.44 -5.13 -3.91
CA VAL A 20 0.78 -6.38 -4.60
C VAL A 20 0.34 -6.31 -6.07
N ASN A 21 0.80 -7.26 -6.91
CA ASN A 21 0.20 -7.36 -8.23
C ASN A 21 -1.13 -8.08 -8.22
N SER A 22 -1.24 -9.16 -7.45
CA SER A 22 -2.44 -9.99 -7.43
C SER A 22 -2.80 -10.41 -6.01
N LEU A 23 -4.10 -10.43 -5.73
CA LEU A 23 -4.70 -10.86 -4.47
C LEU A 23 -5.84 -11.83 -4.79
N VAL A 24 -5.55 -13.12 -4.78
CA VAL A 24 -6.51 -14.19 -5.11
C VAL A 24 -6.49 -15.36 -4.12
N ASP A 25 -5.56 -15.38 -3.17
CA ASP A 25 -5.50 -16.43 -2.16
C ASP A 25 -6.67 -16.33 -1.18
N GLU A 26 -7.46 -17.39 -1.13
CA GLU A 26 -8.69 -17.41 -0.33
C GLU A 26 -8.41 -17.24 1.16
N ALA A 27 -7.39 -17.89 1.70
CA ALA A 27 -7.05 -17.84 3.12
C ALA A 27 -6.64 -16.41 3.54
N ILE A 28 -5.89 -15.72 2.68
CA ILE A 28 -5.50 -14.32 2.91
C ILE A 28 -6.72 -13.40 2.79
N ILE A 29 -7.57 -13.58 1.79
CA ILE A 29 -8.80 -12.78 1.61
C ILE A 29 -9.70 -12.92 2.85
N GLN A 30 -9.97 -14.14 3.30
CA GLN A 30 -10.75 -14.39 4.51
C GLN A 30 -10.12 -13.74 5.75
N LYS A 31 -8.79 -13.73 5.82
CA LYS A 31 -8.05 -13.09 6.91
C LYS A 31 -8.18 -11.57 6.89
N LEU A 32 -8.19 -10.95 5.70
CA LEU A 32 -8.41 -9.51 5.54
C LEU A 32 -9.87 -9.14 5.88
N TYR A 33 -10.85 -9.94 5.46
CA TYR A 33 -12.25 -9.76 5.86
C TYR A 33 -12.43 -9.86 7.38
N TYR A 34 -11.80 -10.85 8.01
CA TYR A 34 -11.82 -10.97 9.46
C TYR A 34 -11.20 -9.76 10.16
N ALA A 35 -10.11 -9.22 9.63
CA ALA A 35 -9.48 -8.02 10.16
C ALA A 35 -10.37 -6.79 9.99
N SER A 36 -11.02 -6.63 8.84
CA SER A 36 -11.99 -5.56 8.59
C SER A 36 -13.14 -5.61 9.59
N LYS A 37 -13.74 -6.79 9.80
CA LYS A 37 -14.81 -6.99 10.82
C LYS A 37 -14.37 -6.66 12.24
N ALA A 38 -13.08 -6.78 12.54
CA ALA A 38 -12.53 -6.40 13.84
C ALA A 38 -12.23 -4.90 13.98
N GLY A 39 -12.47 -4.09 12.93
CA GLY A 39 -12.25 -2.64 12.92
C GLY A 39 -10.87 -2.21 12.41
N VAL A 40 -10.08 -3.11 11.81
CA VAL A 40 -8.81 -2.74 11.19
C VAL A 40 -9.09 -1.99 9.88
N LYS A 41 -8.50 -0.81 9.70
CA LYS A 41 -8.52 -0.08 8.43
C LYS A 41 -7.51 -0.71 7.47
N ILE A 42 -7.97 -1.07 6.27
CA ILE A 42 -7.16 -1.78 5.29
C ILE A 42 -7.17 -1.01 3.98
N ARG A 43 -5.98 -0.67 3.48
CA ARG A 43 -5.78 -0.06 2.17
C ARG A 43 -5.02 -1.03 1.28
N LEU A 44 -5.51 -1.23 0.05
CA LEU A 44 -4.93 -2.14 -0.91
C LEU A 44 -4.63 -1.42 -2.22
N ILE A 45 -3.42 -1.59 -2.75
CA ILE A 45 -3.07 -1.25 -4.12
C ILE A 45 -2.82 -2.56 -4.85
N VAL A 46 -3.74 -2.96 -5.73
CA VAL A 46 -3.64 -4.21 -6.48
C VAL A 46 -3.64 -3.90 -7.97
N ARG A 47 -2.51 -4.14 -8.63
CA ARG A 47 -2.33 -3.78 -10.05
C ARG A 47 -3.09 -4.69 -11.01
N GLY A 48 -3.13 -5.97 -10.72
CA GLY A 48 -3.71 -7.01 -11.58
C GLY A 48 -4.99 -7.61 -10.98
N ILE A 49 -5.02 -8.93 -10.84
CA ILE A 49 -6.20 -9.66 -10.39
C ILE A 49 -6.45 -9.44 -8.91
N CYS A 50 -7.68 -9.06 -8.58
CA CYS A 50 -8.14 -8.92 -7.20
C CYS A 50 -9.47 -9.67 -7.04
N SER A 51 -9.47 -10.77 -6.28
CA SER A 51 -10.68 -11.52 -5.96
C SER A 51 -11.31 -11.08 -4.63
N LEU A 52 -10.70 -10.09 -3.94
CA LEU A 52 -11.29 -9.47 -2.77
C LEU A 52 -12.24 -8.37 -3.21
N ILE A 53 -13.45 -8.37 -2.66
CA ILE A 53 -14.46 -7.32 -2.88
C ILE A 53 -14.43 -6.37 -1.67
N PRO A 54 -14.02 -5.11 -1.85
CA PRO A 54 -14.00 -4.13 -0.77
C PRO A 54 -15.39 -3.54 -0.49
N GLN A 55 -15.53 -2.86 0.63
CA GLN A 55 -16.71 -2.07 1.02
C GLN A 55 -18.04 -2.82 1.10
N LEU A 56 -18.03 -4.16 1.19
CA LEU A 56 -19.23 -4.95 1.46
C LEU A 56 -19.69 -4.73 2.90
N PRO A 57 -20.97 -4.36 3.14
CA PRO A 57 -21.52 -4.16 4.47
C PRO A 57 -21.29 -5.38 5.38
N LYS A 58 -20.83 -5.15 6.59
CA LYS A 58 -20.53 -6.18 7.61
C LYS A 58 -19.43 -7.19 7.25
N VAL A 59 -18.77 -7.03 6.10
CA VAL A 59 -17.72 -7.95 5.63
C VAL A 59 -16.40 -7.21 5.43
N SER A 60 -16.38 -6.24 4.53
CA SER A 60 -15.18 -5.52 4.11
C SER A 60 -15.35 -4.00 4.12
N GLU A 61 -16.24 -3.48 4.94
CA GLU A 61 -16.55 -2.03 5.03
C GLU A 61 -15.35 -1.17 5.44
N ASN A 62 -14.33 -1.76 6.08
CA ASN A 62 -13.08 -1.10 6.44
C ASN A 62 -11.94 -1.40 5.44
N ILE A 63 -12.25 -1.96 4.27
CA ILE A 63 -11.27 -2.21 3.20
C ILE A 63 -11.55 -1.26 2.05
N GLU A 64 -10.52 -0.52 1.66
CA GLU A 64 -10.50 0.25 0.42
C GLU A 64 -9.43 -0.33 -0.50
N ALA A 65 -9.71 -0.42 -1.79
CA ALA A 65 -8.79 -0.95 -2.76
C ALA A 65 -8.76 -0.11 -4.04
N ILE A 66 -7.57 0.07 -4.60
CA ILE A 66 -7.34 0.74 -5.87
C ILE A 66 -6.41 -0.06 -6.75
N SER A 67 -6.51 0.16 -8.05
CA SER A 67 -5.54 -0.29 -9.05
C SER A 67 -4.88 0.92 -9.70
N ILE A 68 -3.56 0.84 -9.94
CA ILE A 68 -2.82 1.84 -10.70
C ILE A 68 -2.10 1.14 -11.84
N VAL A 69 -2.49 1.46 -13.07
CA VAL A 69 -1.80 1.07 -14.30
C VAL A 69 -1.46 2.34 -15.05
N ASP A 70 -0.17 2.60 -15.24
CA ASP A 70 0.33 3.82 -15.84
C ASP A 70 1.48 3.52 -16.81
N GLN A 71 2.31 4.51 -17.13
CA GLN A 71 3.37 4.46 -18.12
C GLN A 71 4.45 3.41 -17.81
N TYR A 72 4.82 3.29 -16.52
CA TYR A 72 5.85 2.36 -16.07
C TYR A 72 5.26 1.21 -15.30
N LEU A 73 5.90 0.04 -15.39
CA LEU A 73 5.51 -1.14 -14.65
C LEU A 73 5.77 -0.96 -13.16
N GLU A 74 4.72 -1.04 -12.36
CA GLU A 74 4.77 -1.00 -10.90
C GLU A 74 4.72 -2.44 -10.35
N HIS A 75 5.89 -3.04 -10.08
CA HIS A 75 5.99 -4.44 -9.69
C HIS A 75 6.44 -4.66 -8.24
N SER A 76 6.45 -3.61 -7.43
CA SER A 76 6.79 -3.71 -6.02
C SER A 76 5.68 -4.37 -5.22
N ARG A 77 6.05 -5.18 -4.22
CA ARG A 77 5.15 -5.73 -3.20
C ARG A 77 5.62 -5.19 -1.87
N VAL A 78 4.73 -4.45 -1.22
CA VAL A 78 5.01 -3.75 0.03
C VAL A 78 3.89 -4.03 1.02
N PHE A 79 4.26 -4.30 2.27
CA PHE A 79 3.32 -4.57 3.35
C PHE A 79 3.65 -3.66 4.52
N ILE A 80 2.70 -2.84 4.94
CA ILE A 80 2.85 -1.92 6.06
C ILE A 80 1.81 -2.26 7.12
N PHE A 81 2.26 -2.41 8.36
CA PHE A 81 1.42 -2.63 9.53
C PHE A 81 1.65 -1.50 10.53
N TYR A 82 0.59 -0.87 10.99
CA TYR A 82 0.66 0.28 11.91
C TYR A 82 1.26 -0.06 13.27
N ASN A 83 1.00 -1.26 13.79
CA ASN A 83 1.59 -1.80 15.00
C ASN A 83 1.59 -0.83 16.19
N ASN A 84 0.44 -0.18 16.45
CA ASN A 84 0.29 0.77 17.57
C ASN A 84 1.32 1.93 17.53
N GLY A 85 1.59 2.49 16.33
CA GLY A 85 2.52 3.59 16.11
C GLY A 85 3.99 3.17 15.92
N ARG A 86 4.29 1.88 15.94
CA ARG A 86 5.61 1.32 15.60
C ARG A 86 5.52 0.65 14.23
N GLU A 87 5.32 1.44 13.20
CA GLU A 87 5.11 0.94 11.85
C GLU A 87 6.18 -0.05 11.41
N GLU A 88 5.74 -1.19 10.94
CA GLU A 88 6.58 -2.22 10.33
C GLU A 88 6.33 -2.25 8.84
N VAL A 89 7.41 -2.13 8.08
CA VAL A 89 7.40 -2.17 6.62
C VAL A 89 8.18 -3.40 6.16
N TYR A 90 7.58 -4.13 5.25
CA TYR A 90 8.19 -5.26 4.57
C TYR A 90 8.06 -5.08 3.06
N PHE A 91 9.03 -5.57 2.31
CA PHE A 91 8.93 -5.70 0.86
C PHE A 91 9.38 -7.10 0.42
N GLY A 92 8.97 -7.50 -0.77
CA GLY A 92 9.35 -8.83 -1.22
C GLY A 92 8.91 -9.18 -2.63
N SER A 93 9.03 -10.47 -2.95
CA SER A 93 8.71 -11.03 -4.25
C SER A 93 7.29 -11.61 -4.33
N ALA A 94 6.66 -11.93 -3.19
CA ALA A 94 5.39 -12.64 -3.12
C ALA A 94 4.19 -11.78 -3.49
N ASP A 95 3.39 -12.24 -4.42
CA ASP A 95 1.99 -11.85 -4.53
C ASP A 95 1.13 -12.66 -3.54
N LEU A 96 -0.07 -12.20 -3.28
CA LEU A 96 -1.03 -12.89 -2.41
C LEU A 96 -1.86 -13.89 -3.25
N MET A 97 -1.15 -14.86 -3.82
CA MET A 97 -1.69 -15.95 -4.64
C MET A 97 -1.27 -17.28 -4.03
N THR A 98 -2.14 -18.28 -4.09
CA THR A 98 -1.86 -19.64 -3.57
C THR A 98 -0.53 -20.20 -4.09
N ARG A 99 -0.25 -19.99 -5.38
CA ARG A 99 1.04 -20.46 -5.96
C ARG A 99 2.27 -19.79 -5.32
N ASN A 100 2.18 -18.53 -4.89
CA ASN A 100 3.28 -17.83 -4.25
C ASN A 100 3.44 -18.27 -2.80
N ILE A 101 2.32 -18.53 -2.11
CA ILE A 101 2.30 -18.88 -0.69
C ILE A 101 2.68 -20.33 -0.47
N ASP A 102 2.15 -21.26 -1.28
CA ASP A 102 2.24 -22.69 -1.03
C ASP A 102 3.28 -23.42 -1.89
N TYR A 103 3.61 -22.88 -3.09
CA TYR A 103 4.37 -23.64 -4.11
C TYR A 103 5.65 -22.94 -4.58
N ARG A 104 5.92 -21.72 -4.16
CA ARG A 104 7.14 -20.98 -4.55
C ARG A 104 8.00 -20.66 -3.34
N ILE A 105 9.29 -20.52 -3.60
CA ILE A 105 10.21 -19.90 -2.65
C ILE A 105 10.13 -18.41 -2.88
N GLU A 106 9.59 -17.69 -1.90
CA GLU A 106 9.43 -16.24 -1.94
C GLU A 106 10.19 -15.60 -0.79
N LEU A 107 10.66 -14.39 -1.01
CA LEU A 107 11.38 -13.62 -0.01
C LEU A 107 10.54 -12.42 0.43
N ILE A 108 10.38 -12.23 1.73
CA ILE A 108 9.80 -11.03 2.35
C ILE A 108 10.80 -10.54 3.40
N VAL A 109 11.25 -9.30 3.25
CA VAL A 109 12.32 -8.71 4.04
C VAL A 109 11.80 -7.52 4.84
N PRO A 110 12.08 -7.43 6.15
CA PRO A 110 11.76 -6.24 6.93
C PRO A 110 12.69 -5.07 6.58
N VAL A 111 12.13 -3.86 6.51
CA VAL A 111 12.89 -2.63 6.31
C VAL A 111 13.30 -2.07 7.66
N LEU A 112 14.54 -2.31 8.06
CA LEU A 112 15.05 -1.92 9.38
C LEU A 112 15.58 -0.47 9.42
N ASN A 113 16.14 0.02 8.30
CA ASN A 113 16.61 1.39 8.20
C ASN A 113 15.43 2.36 8.23
N MET A 114 15.46 3.32 9.14
CA MET A 114 14.34 4.24 9.37
C MET A 114 14.10 5.19 8.20
N GLU A 115 15.15 5.65 7.53
CA GLU A 115 15.03 6.56 6.38
C GLU A 115 14.43 5.85 5.18
N ILE A 116 14.93 4.66 4.84
CA ILE A 116 14.37 3.83 3.76
C ILE A 116 12.93 3.45 4.06
N ARG A 117 12.63 3.12 5.32
CA ARG A 117 11.26 2.81 5.75
C ARG A 117 10.33 3.99 5.51
N GLN A 118 10.75 5.21 5.90
CA GLN A 118 9.95 6.42 5.68
C GLN A 118 9.74 6.69 4.18
N GLN A 119 10.80 6.58 3.37
CA GLN A 119 10.69 6.74 1.92
C GLN A 119 9.71 5.74 1.30
N MET A 120 9.68 4.49 1.77
CA MET A 120 8.71 3.50 1.30
C MET A 120 7.28 3.85 1.71
N ILE A 121 7.08 4.34 2.93
CA ILE A 121 5.76 4.81 3.40
C ILE A 121 5.30 6.00 2.54
N ASP A 122 6.16 6.98 2.33
CA ASP A 122 5.87 8.17 1.52
C ASP A 122 5.51 7.79 0.08
N LEU A 123 6.26 6.86 -0.52
CA LEU A 123 5.96 6.34 -1.87
C LEU A 123 4.60 5.66 -1.93
N MET A 124 4.26 4.86 -0.93
CA MET A 124 2.96 4.19 -0.84
C MET A 124 1.82 5.21 -0.67
N GLU A 125 2.03 6.26 0.12
CA GLU A 125 1.04 7.33 0.30
C GLU A 125 0.88 8.16 -0.99
N LEU A 126 1.96 8.47 -1.71
CA LEU A 126 1.89 9.12 -3.03
C LEU A 126 1.06 8.29 -4.03
N GLN A 127 1.27 6.97 -4.05
CA GLN A 127 0.47 6.09 -4.89
C GLN A 127 -0.99 6.03 -4.44
N TRP A 128 -1.24 5.98 -3.14
CA TRP A 128 -2.60 6.00 -2.61
C TRP A 128 -3.36 7.28 -2.96
N GLN A 129 -2.67 8.40 -3.04
CA GLN A 129 -3.25 9.70 -3.39
C GLN A 129 -3.46 9.90 -4.90
N ASP A 130 -3.01 8.99 -5.77
CA ASP A 130 -3.22 9.09 -7.20
C ASP A 130 -4.72 9.27 -7.51
N ASN A 131 -5.04 10.34 -8.24
CA ASN A 131 -6.40 10.66 -8.66
C ASN A 131 -6.51 10.88 -10.17
N THR A 132 -5.49 10.45 -10.92
CA THR A 132 -5.45 10.54 -12.38
C THR A 132 -5.39 9.17 -13.06
N LYS A 133 -4.75 8.20 -12.42
CA LYS A 133 -4.56 6.84 -12.94
C LYS A 133 -5.15 5.77 -12.04
N ALA A 134 -5.43 6.09 -10.77
CA ALA A 134 -6.06 5.14 -9.86
C ALA A 134 -7.48 4.83 -10.29
N ARG A 135 -7.80 3.54 -10.35
CA ARG A 135 -9.14 2.99 -10.50
C ARG A 135 -9.59 2.41 -9.17
N ILE A 136 -10.85 2.56 -8.86
CA ILE A 136 -11.44 2.07 -7.62
C ILE A 136 -11.92 0.65 -7.85
N PHE A 137 -11.58 -0.26 -6.93
CA PHE A 137 -12.32 -1.51 -6.79
C PHE A 137 -13.55 -1.24 -5.95
N ASP A 138 -14.69 -1.63 -6.45
CA ASP A 138 -15.98 -1.54 -5.78
C ASP A 138 -16.76 -2.87 -5.88
N ALA A 139 -17.89 -2.95 -5.18
CA ALA A 139 -18.71 -4.15 -5.18
C ALA A 139 -19.38 -4.44 -6.53
N ASP A 140 -19.53 -3.42 -7.37
CA ASP A 140 -20.18 -3.50 -8.69
C ASP A 140 -19.17 -3.72 -9.83
N GLU A 141 -17.87 -3.79 -9.51
CA GLU A 141 -16.77 -4.00 -10.47
C GLU A 141 -16.75 -2.98 -11.63
N ASN A 142 -17.19 -1.75 -11.37
CA ASN A 142 -17.32 -0.70 -12.38
C ASN A 142 -15.99 -0.26 -12.99
N ASN A 143 -14.87 -0.53 -12.31
CA ASN A 143 -13.51 -0.16 -12.74
C ASN A 143 -13.37 1.33 -13.10
N GLU A 144 -14.09 2.19 -12.38
CA GLU A 144 -14.06 3.63 -12.59
C GLU A 144 -12.74 4.27 -12.10
N PHE A 145 -12.30 5.31 -12.79
CA PHE A 145 -11.23 6.15 -12.27
C PHE A 145 -11.66 6.89 -11.01
N ARG A 146 -10.74 7.03 -10.06
CA ARG A 146 -10.95 7.90 -8.91
C ARG A 146 -11.23 9.32 -9.38
N LYS A 147 -12.40 9.87 -8.99
CA LYS A 147 -12.82 11.22 -9.41
C LYS A 147 -12.02 12.28 -8.65
N VAL A 148 -11.49 13.25 -9.39
CA VAL A 148 -10.89 14.45 -8.81
C VAL A 148 -12.03 15.33 -8.30
N LYS A 149 -11.98 15.72 -7.01
CA LYS A 149 -12.95 16.65 -6.43
C LYS A 149 -12.68 18.06 -6.95
N ASP A 150 -13.73 18.89 -7.00
CA ASP A 150 -13.57 20.31 -7.35
C ASP A 150 -12.52 20.95 -6.45
N ASN A 151 -11.59 21.71 -7.05
CA ASN A 151 -10.43 22.33 -6.40
C ASN A 151 -9.34 21.37 -5.86
N GLN A 152 -9.43 20.08 -6.11
CA GLN A 152 -8.36 19.15 -5.77
C GLN A 152 -7.27 19.17 -6.85
N ARG A 153 -5.98 19.28 -6.44
CA ARG A 153 -4.85 19.17 -7.36
C ARG A 153 -4.83 17.76 -7.98
N LYS A 154 -4.65 17.70 -9.29
CA LYS A 154 -4.39 16.43 -9.98
C LYS A 154 -3.04 15.88 -9.55
N LEU A 155 -3.02 14.62 -9.12
CA LEU A 155 -1.85 13.89 -8.70
C LEU A 155 -1.72 12.61 -9.52
N ARG A 156 -0.62 12.48 -10.27
CA ARG A 156 -0.21 11.28 -10.98
C ARG A 156 0.99 10.70 -10.22
N SER A 157 0.80 9.57 -9.58
CA SER A 157 1.75 9.03 -8.60
C SER A 157 3.15 8.79 -9.17
N GLN A 158 3.29 8.32 -10.41
CA GLN A 158 4.60 8.09 -11.02
C GLN A 158 5.39 9.39 -11.23
N VAL A 159 4.70 10.48 -11.58
CA VAL A 159 5.33 11.81 -11.70
C VAL A 159 5.71 12.33 -10.31
N SER A 160 4.81 12.24 -9.36
CA SER A 160 5.06 12.70 -7.99
C SER A 160 6.17 11.92 -7.29
N ALA A 161 6.27 10.60 -7.53
CA ALA A 161 7.36 9.76 -7.01
C ALA A 161 8.71 10.18 -7.60
N ARG A 162 8.77 10.45 -8.92
CA ARG A 162 9.99 10.97 -9.55
C ARG A 162 10.42 12.27 -8.89
N ASP A 163 9.50 13.21 -8.74
CA ASP A 163 9.80 14.53 -8.19
C ASP A 163 10.23 14.44 -6.71
N TYR A 164 9.62 13.53 -5.94
CA TYR A 164 10.02 13.23 -4.58
C TYR A 164 11.48 12.74 -4.49
N PHE A 165 11.88 11.77 -5.30
CA PHE A 165 13.26 11.26 -5.30
C PHE A 165 14.27 12.26 -5.87
N LEU A 166 13.90 13.08 -6.85
CA LEU A 166 14.76 14.18 -7.32
C LEU A 166 15.03 15.19 -6.21
N HIS A 167 14.00 15.54 -5.45
CA HIS A 167 14.17 16.44 -4.30
C HIS A 167 15.08 15.87 -3.23
N LEU A 168 14.90 14.60 -2.84
CA LEU A 168 15.80 13.91 -1.90
C LEU A 168 17.26 13.93 -2.38
N TYR A 169 17.48 13.63 -3.65
CA TYR A 169 18.81 13.63 -4.25
C TYR A 169 19.47 15.02 -4.19
N GLN A 170 18.71 16.08 -4.45
CA GLN A 170 19.22 17.46 -4.36
C GLN A 170 19.60 17.83 -2.92
N LEU A 171 18.79 17.45 -1.93
CA LEU A 171 19.10 17.68 -0.52
C LEU A 171 20.40 16.98 -0.10
N THR A 172 20.59 15.71 -0.50
CA THR A 172 21.81 14.97 -0.19
C THR A 172 23.04 15.65 -0.77
N LYS A 173 22.99 16.11 -2.02
CA LYS A 173 24.11 16.83 -2.64
C LYS A 173 24.46 18.15 -1.96
N SER A 174 23.44 18.91 -1.53
CA SER A 174 23.66 20.17 -0.83
C SER A 174 24.39 19.93 0.51
N THR A 175 24.01 18.89 1.23
CA THR A 175 24.63 18.51 2.51
C THR A 175 26.09 18.04 2.32
N GLU A 176 26.37 17.25 1.29
CA GLU A 176 27.75 16.81 0.97
C GLU A 176 28.65 17.99 0.60
N PHE A 177 28.14 18.99 -0.11
CA PHE A 177 28.88 20.20 -0.47
C PHE A 177 29.22 21.05 0.78
N GLU A 178 28.28 21.23 1.70
CA GLU A 178 28.52 21.96 2.96
C GLU A 178 29.56 21.26 3.85
N ILE A 179 29.55 19.93 3.95
CA ILE A 179 30.51 19.14 4.72
C ILE A 179 31.91 19.21 4.10
N SER A 180 32.01 19.25 2.77
CA SER A 180 33.31 19.31 2.07
C SER A 180 33.93 20.72 2.06
N SER A 181 33.18 21.75 2.46
CA SER A 181 33.61 23.17 2.47
C SER A 181 34.03 23.67 3.87
N ASN A 182 33.90 22.82 4.89
CA ASN A 182 34.39 23.03 6.26
C ASN A 182 35.57 22.12 6.56
#